data_76aff951bc32ad8c98f9cee3dedd0528
#
_entry.id   76aff951bc32ad8c98f9cee3dedd0528
#
_cell.length_a   1.000
_cell.length_b   1.000
_cell.length_c   1.000
_cell.angle_alpha   90.00
_cell.angle_beta   90.00
_cell.angle_gamma   90.00
#
_symmetry.space_group_name_H-M   'P 1'
#
loop_
_entity.id
_entity.type
_entity.pdbx_description
1 polymer ?
#
loop_
_entity_poly.entity_id
_entity_poly.type
_entity_poly.pdbx_seq_one_letter_code
_entity_poly.pdbx_strand_id
1 'polypeptide(L)'
;MIEACDDAARQRWMSVLALAPTEDLETAWSALPERPAYRLVRRPEIGLVMVRARAGGSGTRFNLGEMTVSRCTVALPSGAVGQAYVRGRRPRHAELAAVFDGLLQDRASRPGLEVRLVGPLETAERERRVALRGRSEPTRVEFFTLVRGED
;
A
#
# COMPACT_ATOMS: atom_id res chain seq x y z
N MET A 1 16.12 -9.00 -19.47
CA MET A 1 15.91 -7.59 -19.84
C MET A 1 14.77 -7.06 -18.97
N ILE A 2 15.08 -6.22 -18.01
CA ILE A 2 14.06 -5.56 -17.17
C ILE A 2 13.57 -4.40 -18.02
N GLU A 3 12.50 -4.62 -18.80
CA GLU A 3 11.77 -3.50 -19.40
C GLU A 3 11.11 -2.69 -18.28
N ALA A 4 11.08 -1.36 -18.47
CA ALA A 4 10.41 -0.45 -17.55
C ALA A 4 9.02 -1.01 -17.22
N CYS A 5 8.84 -1.36 -15.94
CA CYS A 5 7.54 -1.76 -15.44
C CYS A 5 6.61 -0.56 -15.60
N ASP A 6 5.38 -0.79 -16.07
CA ASP A 6 4.36 0.25 -16.10
C ASP A 6 4.21 0.83 -14.68
N ASP A 7 4.61 2.08 -14.52
CA ASP A 7 4.59 2.77 -13.22
C ASP A 7 3.20 2.77 -12.59
N ALA A 8 2.14 2.85 -13.38
CA ALA A 8 0.77 2.81 -12.91
C ALA A 8 0.41 1.43 -12.34
N ALA A 9 0.80 0.35 -13.03
CA ALA A 9 0.59 -1.00 -12.53
C ALA A 9 1.37 -1.23 -11.23
N ARG A 10 2.63 -0.77 -11.17
CA ARG A 10 3.46 -0.88 -9.97
C ARG A 10 2.88 -0.11 -8.80
N GLN A 11 2.45 1.14 -8.99
CA GLN A 11 1.78 1.93 -7.96
C GLN A 11 0.53 1.24 -7.42
N ARG A 12 -0.26 0.60 -8.31
CA ARG A 12 -1.45 -0.15 -7.92
C ARG A 12 -1.12 -1.28 -6.97
N TRP A 13 -0.26 -2.24 -7.38
CA TRP A 13 0.02 -3.36 -6.51
C TRP A 13 0.79 -2.99 -5.25
N MET A 14 1.70 -2.01 -5.29
CA MET A 14 2.37 -1.52 -4.08
C MET A 14 1.37 -0.97 -3.05
N SER A 15 0.34 -0.25 -3.52
CA SER A 15 -0.74 0.26 -2.65
C SER A 15 -1.55 -0.89 -2.04
N VAL A 16 -1.89 -1.91 -2.83
CA VAL A 16 -2.62 -3.09 -2.37
C VAL A 16 -1.81 -3.85 -1.32
N LEU A 17 -0.53 -4.13 -1.60
CA LEU A 17 0.36 -4.82 -0.67
C LEU A 17 0.56 -4.05 0.63
N ALA A 18 0.69 -2.72 0.57
CA ALA A 18 0.89 -1.89 1.76
C ALA A 18 -0.34 -1.82 2.68
N LEU A 19 -1.55 -2.02 2.14
CA LEU A 19 -2.83 -1.98 2.86
C LEU A 19 -3.34 -3.35 3.29
N ALA A 20 -2.76 -4.42 2.79
CA ALA A 20 -3.13 -5.79 3.11
C ALA A 20 -2.96 -6.10 4.59
N PRO A 21 -3.70 -7.06 5.15
CA PRO A 21 -3.34 -7.70 6.40
C PRO A 21 -1.98 -8.42 6.29
N THR A 22 -1.18 -8.39 7.34
CA THR A 22 0.14 -9.06 7.35
C THR A 22 -0.04 -10.58 7.18
N GLU A 23 -1.08 -11.13 7.77
CA GLU A 23 -1.42 -12.55 7.76
C GLU A 23 -1.68 -13.06 6.33
N ASP A 24 -2.31 -12.24 5.49
CA ASP A 24 -2.58 -12.57 4.09
C ASP A 24 -1.27 -12.66 3.29
N LEU A 25 -0.33 -11.75 3.55
CA LEU A 25 1.01 -11.80 2.92
C LEU A 25 1.83 -13.00 3.41
N GLU A 26 1.75 -13.35 4.70
CA GLU A 26 2.39 -14.56 5.24
C GLU A 26 1.80 -15.84 4.63
N THR A 27 0.48 -15.89 4.48
CA THR A 27 -0.21 -17.01 3.83
C THR A 27 0.23 -17.15 2.38
N ALA A 28 0.24 -16.03 1.63
CA ALA A 28 0.71 -16.02 0.25
C ALA A 28 2.19 -16.43 0.13
N TRP A 29 3.04 -15.97 1.05
CA TRP A 29 4.45 -16.34 1.11
C TRP A 29 4.62 -17.85 1.35
N SER A 30 3.82 -18.40 2.25
CA SER A 30 3.86 -19.83 2.59
C SER A 30 3.35 -20.71 1.46
N ALA A 31 2.43 -20.18 0.64
CA ALA A 31 1.82 -20.88 -0.49
C ALA A 31 2.66 -20.82 -1.78
N LEU A 32 3.78 -20.09 -1.79
CA LEU A 32 4.68 -20.10 -2.95
C LEU A 32 5.28 -21.49 -3.14
N PRO A 33 5.21 -22.07 -4.35
CA PRO A 33 5.79 -23.39 -4.65
C PRO A 33 7.31 -23.41 -4.37
N GLU A 34 7.97 -22.33 -4.72
CA GLU A 34 9.38 -22.08 -4.46
C GLU A 34 9.55 -20.68 -3.89
N ARG A 35 10.13 -20.58 -2.70
CA ARG A 35 10.42 -19.29 -2.06
C ARG A 35 11.69 -18.73 -2.65
N PRO A 36 11.64 -17.58 -3.35
CA PRO A 36 12.84 -17.01 -3.93
C PRO A 36 13.80 -16.58 -2.83
N ALA A 37 15.08 -16.82 -3.07
CA ALA A 37 16.11 -16.17 -2.29
C ALA A 37 16.06 -14.65 -2.57
N TYR A 38 16.34 -13.85 -1.56
CA TYR A 38 16.46 -12.40 -1.71
C TYR A 38 17.54 -11.85 -0.77
N ARG A 39 18.10 -10.73 -1.13
CA ARG A 39 19.07 -10.01 -0.29
C ARG A 39 18.41 -8.72 0.21
N LEU A 40 18.54 -8.46 1.49
CA LEU A 40 18.12 -7.19 2.10
C LEU A 40 19.11 -6.09 1.68
N VAL A 41 18.67 -5.18 0.82
CA VAL A 41 19.40 -3.95 0.46
C VAL A 41 19.23 -2.93 1.57
N ARG A 42 17.99 -2.78 2.06
CA ARG A 42 17.66 -2.05 3.27
C ARG A 42 16.87 -2.98 4.18
N ARG A 43 17.41 -3.24 5.36
CA ARG A 43 16.71 -4.05 6.36
C ARG A 43 15.40 -3.38 6.76
N PRO A 44 14.37 -4.16 7.18
CA PRO A 44 13.14 -3.58 7.70
C PRO A 44 13.44 -2.61 8.82
N GLU A 45 13.07 -1.36 8.66
CA GLU A 45 13.30 -0.30 9.63
C GLU A 45 12.07 0.55 9.81
N ILE A 46 11.96 1.20 10.98
CA ILE A 46 10.86 2.09 11.32
C ILE A 46 11.36 3.53 11.15
N GLY A 47 10.56 4.34 10.46
CA GLY A 47 10.84 5.75 10.23
C GLY A 47 9.58 6.59 10.26
N LEU A 48 9.75 7.87 9.95
CA LEU A 48 8.67 8.84 9.84
C LEU A 48 8.59 9.35 8.41
N VAL A 49 7.37 9.60 7.94
CA VAL A 49 7.10 10.28 6.67
C VAL A 49 6.14 11.45 6.90
N MET A 50 6.39 12.56 6.22
CA MET A 50 5.52 13.72 6.26
C MET A 50 4.22 13.44 5.51
N VAL A 51 3.09 13.67 6.17
CA VAL A 51 1.75 13.56 5.58
C VAL A 51 1.29 14.93 5.13
N ARG A 52 0.87 15.02 3.87
CA ARG A 52 0.32 16.24 3.28
C ARG A 52 -1.19 16.11 3.13
N ALA A 53 -1.91 17.13 3.53
CA ALA A 53 -3.35 17.22 3.42
C ALA A 53 -3.79 18.45 2.61
N ARG A 54 -5.09 18.55 2.31
CA ARG A 54 -5.71 19.74 1.74
C ARG A 54 -6.77 20.27 2.69
N ALA A 55 -6.79 21.57 2.94
CA ALA A 55 -7.84 22.21 3.71
C ALA A 55 -9.18 22.03 3.01
N GLY A 56 -10.21 21.53 3.73
CA GLY A 56 -11.54 21.31 3.20
C GLY A 56 -11.63 20.35 2.00
N GLY A 57 -10.61 19.53 1.75
CA GLY A 57 -10.55 18.57 0.65
C GLY A 57 -10.12 19.16 -0.71
N SER A 58 -10.35 20.43 -0.99
CA SER A 58 -10.01 21.12 -2.25
C SER A 58 -9.02 22.26 -2.11
N GLY A 59 -8.72 22.70 -0.90
CA GLY A 59 -7.85 23.83 -0.61
C GLY A 59 -6.35 23.58 -0.84
N THR A 60 -5.54 24.54 -0.46
CA THR A 60 -4.08 24.49 -0.58
C THR A 60 -3.50 23.30 0.21
N ARG A 61 -2.48 22.65 -0.35
CA ARG A 61 -1.75 21.58 0.34
C ARG A 61 -0.93 22.14 1.50
N PHE A 62 -1.01 21.45 2.63
CA PHE A 62 -0.20 21.78 3.82
C PHE A 62 0.37 20.50 4.45
N ASN A 63 1.42 20.63 5.22
CA ASN A 63 1.99 19.53 5.98
C ASN A 63 1.15 19.33 7.24
N LEU A 64 0.43 18.18 7.29
CA LEU A 64 -0.45 17.85 8.42
C LEU A 64 0.33 17.38 9.65
N GLY A 65 1.40 16.63 9.43
CA GLY A 65 2.19 16.02 10.49
C GLY A 65 2.99 14.84 9.97
N GLU A 66 3.58 14.08 10.88
CA GLU A 66 4.38 12.91 10.56
C GLU A 66 3.62 11.61 10.89
N MET A 67 3.82 10.61 10.06
CA MET A 67 3.27 9.28 10.26
C MET A 67 4.38 8.25 10.36
N THR A 68 4.29 7.37 11.35
CA THR A 68 5.19 6.23 11.48
C THR A 68 4.98 5.25 10.31
N VAL A 69 6.07 4.82 9.70
CA VAL A 69 6.08 3.80 8.65
C VAL A 69 7.18 2.77 8.92
N SER A 70 6.94 1.55 8.46
CA SER A 70 7.98 0.53 8.27
C SER A 70 8.34 0.49 6.81
N ARG A 71 9.62 0.42 6.49
CA ARG A 71 10.14 0.38 5.12
C ARG A 71 11.18 -0.71 4.95
N CYS A 72 11.23 -1.28 3.77
CA CYS A 72 12.19 -2.31 3.40
C CYS A 72 12.54 -2.21 1.93
N THR A 73 13.76 -2.63 1.56
CA THR A 73 14.18 -2.77 0.17
C THR A 73 14.91 -4.10 0.02
N VAL A 74 14.51 -4.89 -0.97
CA VAL A 74 15.10 -6.19 -1.28
C VAL A 74 15.61 -6.22 -2.72
N ALA A 75 16.62 -7.04 -2.98
CA ALA A 75 17.07 -7.38 -4.32
C ALA A 75 16.86 -8.87 -4.55
N LEU A 76 16.23 -9.22 -5.67
CA LEU A 76 16.02 -10.59 -6.12
C LEU A 76 17.17 -11.04 -7.04
N PRO A 77 17.41 -12.36 -7.18
CA PRO A 77 18.42 -12.89 -8.11
C PRO A 77 18.17 -12.49 -9.57
N SER A 78 16.91 -12.22 -9.95
CA SER A 78 16.54 -11.69 -11.27
C SER A 78 17.06 -10.28 -11.55
N GLY A 79 17.61 -9.59 -10.55
CA GLY A 79 18.00 -8.19 -10.60
C GLY A 79 16.88 -7.20 -10.25
N ALA A 80 15.64 -7.68 -10.07
CA ALA A 80 14.55 -6.82 -9.64
C ALA A 80 14.77 -6.31 -8.21
N VAL A 81 14.45 -5.03 -7.99
CA VAL A 81 14.52 -4.38 -6.68
C VAL A 81 13.12 -4.05 -6.20
N GLY A 82 12.70 -4.76 -5.17
CA GLY A 82 11.41 -4.53 -4.52
C GLY A 82 11.51 -3.57 -3.36
N GLN A 83 10.50 -2.73 -3.18
CA GLN A 83 10.42 -1.72 -2.12
C GLN A 83 9.04 -1.72 -1.49
N ALA A 84 9.00 -1.41 -0.20
CA ALA A 84 7.73 -1.21 0.49
C ALA A 84 7.82 -0.11 1.55
N TYR A 85 6.73 0.61 1.68
CA TYR A 85 6.42 1.53 2.77
C TYR A 85 5.05 1.16 3.33
N VAL A 86 5.02 0.76 4.58
CA VAL A 86 3.80 0.29 5.26
C VAL A 86 3.53 1.15 6.48
N ARG A 87 2.32 1.61 6.65
CA ARG A 87 1.91 2.41 7.81
C ARG A 87 2.11 1.65 9.11
N GLY A 88 2.69 2.32 10.10
CA GLY A 88 2.89 1.79 11.44
C GLY A 88 4.18 0.97 11.62
N ARG A 89 4.26 0.29 12.76
CA ARG A 89 5.41 -0.52 13.17
C ARG A 89 5.21 -1.98 12.74
N ARG A 90 5.44 -2.27 11.46
CA ARG A 90 5.20 -3.59 10.85
C ARG A 90 6.39 -4.03 9.99
N PRO A 91 7.57 -4.28 10.59
CA PRO A 91 8.80 -4.60 9.83
C PRO A 91 8.64 -5.84 8.96
N ARG A 92 8.01 -6.88 9.46
CA ARG A 92 7.79 -8.12 8.69
C ARG A 92 6.83 -7.92 7.51
N HIS A 93 5.79 -7.13 7.68
CA HIS A 93 4.91 -6.75 6.58
C HIS A 93 5.68 -5.98 5.48
N ALA A 94 6.50 -5.01 5.87
CA ALA A 94 7.31 -4.24 4.91
C ALA A 94 8.29 -5.14 4.14
N GLU A 95 8.88 -6.14 4.79
CA GLU A 95 9.74 -7.11 4.14
C GLU A 95 8.98 -7.95 3.10
N LEU A 96 7.86 -8.56 3.48
CA LEU A 96 7.05 -9.35 2.56
C LEU A 96 6.50 -8.53 1.39
N ALA A 97 5.99 -7.33 1.66
CA ALA A 97 5.50 -6.43 0.61
C ALA A 97 6.62 -6.04 -0.37
N ALA A 98 7.85 -5.82 0.11
CA ALA A 98 8.99 -5.54 -0.74
C ALA A 98 9.36 -6.77 -1.60
N VAL A 99 9.33 -7.97 -1.04
CA VAL A 99 9.59 -9.20 -1.81
C VAL A 99 8.56 -9.40 -2.90
N PHE A 100 7.27 -9.24 -2.58
CA PHE A 100 6.20 -9.35 -3.58
C PHE A 100 6.26 -8.25 -4.63
N ASP A 101 6.64 -7.00 -4.28
CA ASP A 101 6.90 -5.95 -5.28
C ASP A 101 8.00 -6.38 -6.25
N GLY A 102 9.09 -6.96 -5.75
CA GLY A 102 10.15 -7.49 -6.60
C GLY A 102 9.69 -8.61 -7.54
N LEU A 103 8.89 -9.56 -7.02
CA LEU A 103 8.36 -10.66 -7.81
C LEU A 103 7.35 -10.20 -8.87
N LEU A 104 6.54 -9.18 -8.57
CA LEU A 104 5.57 -8.62 -9.52
C LEU A 104 6.22 -7.81 -10.65
N GLN A 105 7.49 -7.42 -10.52
CA GLN A 105 8.24 -6.81 -11.62
C GLN A 105 8.70 -7.85 -12.66
N ASP A 106 8.77 -9.12 -12.29
CA ASP A 106 9.11 -10.19 -13.22
C ASP A 106 7.89 -10.65 -14.01
N ARG A 107 8.01 -10.65 -15.36
CA ARG A 107 6.93 -11.03 -16.28
C ARG A 107 6.46 -12.47 -16.13
N ALA A 108 7.36 -13.38 -15.73
CA ALA A 108 7.00 -14.79 -15.57
C ALA A 108 6.15 -15.01 -14.31
N SER A 109 6.47 -14.35 -13.21
CA SER A 109 5.80 -14.50 -11.92
C SER A 109 4.53 -13.66 -11.80
N ARG A 110 4.49 -12.48 -12.48
CA ARG A 110 3.42 -11.49 -12.35
C ARG A 110 2.01 -12.04 -12.58
N PRO A 111 1.69 -12.74 -13.70
CA PRO A 111 0.32 -13.16 -13.97
C PRO A 111 -0.25 -14.06 -12.86
N GLY A 112 0.57 -14.97 -12.34
CA GLY A 112 0.17 -15.86 -11.26
C GLY A 112 -0.06 -15.12 -9.94
N LEU A 113 0.76 -14.11 -9.62
CA LEU A 113 0.63 -13.31 -8.41
C LEU A 113 -0.52 -12.29 -8.52
N GLU A 114 -0.78 -11.74 -9.70
CA GLU A 114 -1.95 -10.89 -9.93
C GLU A 114 -3.25 -11.63 -9.61
N VAL A 115 -3.40 -12.85 -10.08
CA VAL A 115 -4.62 -13.65 -9.86
C VAL A 115 -4.72 -14.16 -8.42
N ARG A 116 -3.63 -14.65 -7.85
CA ARG A 116 -3.67 -15.33 -6.55
C ARG A 116 -3.49 -14.43 -5.34
N LEU A 117 -2.88 -13.25 -5.52
CA LEU A 117 -2.57 -12.34 -4.42
C LEU A 117 -3.18 -10.96 -4.62
N VAL A 118 -2.79 -10.24 -5.67
CA VAL A 118 -3.15 -8.81 -5.82
C VAL A 118 -4.67 -8.65 -5.99
N GLY A 119 -5.30 -9.41 -6.89
CA GLY A 119 -6.74 -9.33 -7.16
C GLY A 119 -7.61 -9.57 -5.92
N PRO A 120 -7.43 -10.68 -5.20
CA PRO A 120 -8.16 -10.94 -3.95
C PRO A 120 -7.95 -9.85 -2.90
N LEU A 121 -6.72 -9.39 -2.68
CA LEU A 121 -6.42 -8.31 -1.73
C LEU A 121 -7.06 -6.99 -2.12
N GLU A 122 -7.06 -6.64 -3.40
CA GLU A 122 -7.69 -5.43 -3.93
C GLU A 122 -9.21 -5.46 -3.73
N THR A 123 -9.83 -6.60 -3.96
CA THR A 123 -11.27 -6.79 -3.72
C THR A 123 -11.60 -6.63 -2.24
N ALA A 124 -10.87 -7.30 -1.36
CA ALA A 124 -11.05 -7.20 0.08
C ALA A 124 -10.85 -5.76 0.61
N GLU A 125 -9.88 -5.03 0.07
CA GLU A 125 -9.67 -3.63 0.44
C GLU A 125 -10.81 -2.73 -0.03
N ARG A 126 -11.33 -2.96 -1.23
CA ARG A 126 -12.51 -2.23 -1.75
C ARG A 126 -13.73 -2.43 -0.86
N GLU A 127 -13.99 -3.67 -0.46
CA GLU A 127 -15.10 -4.01 0.43
C GLU A 127 -14.95 -3.33 1.81
N ARG A 128 -13.73 -3.36 2.39
CA ARG A 128 -13.44 -2.65 3.65
C ARG A 128 -13.68 -1.16 3.54
N ARG A 129 -13.29 -0.52 2.44
CA ARG A 129 -13.54 0.92 2.20
C ARG A 129 -15.01 1.25 2.07
N VAL A 130 -15.77 0.40 1.38
CA VAL A 130 -17.24 0.57 1.26
C VAL A 130 -17.90 0.46 2.62
N ALA A 131 -17.55 -0.58 3.40
CA ALA A 131 -18.08 -0.77 4.74
C ALA A 131 -17.75 0.41 5.68
N LEU A 132 -16.52 0.94 5.60
CA LEU A 132 -16.11 2.08 6.41
C LEU A 132 -16.87 3.36 6.04
N ARG A 133 -17.08 3.62 4.75
CA ARG A 133 -17.86 4.77 4.27
C ARG A 133 -19.32 4.67 4.74
N GLY A 134 -19.93 3.50 4.62
CA GLY A 134 -21.32 3.29 5.08
C GLY A 134 -21.49 3.53 6.58
N ARG A 135 -20.46 3.28 7.39
CA ARG A 135 -20.47 3.60 8.83
C ARG A 135 -20.33 5.11 9.12
N SER A 136 -19.66 5.84 8.26
CA SER A 136 -19.38 7.27 8.46
C SER A 136 -20.50 8.18 7.95
N GLU A 137 -21.30 7.72 6.99
CA GLU A 137 -22.39 8.50 6.39
C GLU A 137 -23.47 8.93 7.39
N PRO A 138 -23.93 8.08 8.34
CA PRO A 138 -24.95 8.49 9.32
C PRO A 138 -24.46 9.55 10.31
N THR A 139 -23.14 9.74 10.44
CA THR A 139 -22.54 10.72 11.37
C THR A 139 -22.09 12.01 10.69
N ARG A 140 -22.40 12.16 9.40
CA ARG A 140 -22.08 13.38 8.65
C ARG A 140 -23.00 14.52 9.10
N VAL A 141 -22.45 15.51 9.79
CA VAL A 141 -23.17 16.73 10.16
C VAL A 141 -23.08 17.72 9.00
N GLU A 142 -24.22 18.07 8.42
CA GLU A 142 -24.31 19.16 7.46
C GLU A 142 -24.47 20.48 8.24
N PHE A 143 -23.48 21.34 8.21
CA PHE A 143 -23.58 22.68 8.75
C PHE A 143 -24.21 23.59 7.70
N PHE A 144 -25.51 23.88 7.84
CA PHE A 144 -26.13 24.94 7.08
C PHE A 144 -25.75 26.28 7.70
N THR A 145 -24.95 27.07 7.01
CA THR A 145 -24.79 28.49 7.33
C THR A 145 -26.05 29.23 6.94
N LEU A 146 -26.88 29.54 7.91
CA LEU A 146 -27.98 30.53 7.72
C LEU A 146 -27.31 31.90 7.48
N VAL A 147 -27.40 32.40 6.25
CA VAL A 147 -27.06 33.77 5.96
C VAL A 147 -28.10 34.64 6.69
N ARG A 148 -27.64 35.33 7.75
CA ARG A 148 -28.45 36.30 8.45
C ARG A 148 -28.68 37.47 7.50
N GLY A 149 -29.91 37.65 7.04
CA GLY A 149 -30.26 38.82 6.24
C GLY A 149 -30.01 40.09 7.05
N GLU A 150 -29.30 41.02 6.45
CA GLU A 150 -29.23 42.40 6.93
C GLU A 150 -30.54 43.05 6.61
N ASP A 151 -31.26 43.57 7.65
CA ASP A 151 -32.31 44.59 7.55
C ASP A 151 -31.71 45.96 7.36
#